data_e61a2f44d31e2df70ecbac4850bb2709
#
_entry.id   e61a2f44d31e2df70ecbac4850bb2709
#
_cell.length_a   1.000
_cell.length_b   1.000
_cell.length_c   1.000
_cell.angle_alpha   90.00
_cell.angle_beta   90.00
_cell.angle_gamma   90.00
#
_symmetry.space_group_name_H-M   'P 1'
#
loop_
_entity.id
_entity.type
_entity.pdbx_description
1 polymer ?
#
loop_
_entity_poly.entity_id
_entity_poly.type
_entity_poly.pdbx_seq_one_letter_code
_entity_poly.pdbx_strand_id
1 'polypeptide(L)'
;MPSDLTCSASEQVINGLKGAGLNVVTIGEASCGKPVGFVPVSSCARTYSVVNFESVNQRNEGRYFDGFAPTCAVAEDFSVAQGGNADPLMAAAKRAADSGLCPAGTSSADRAFPLAARRTGGGPRSLNEGDSSPGMIPR
;
A
#
# COMPACT_ATOMS: atom_id res chain seq x y z
N MET A 1 -3.02 -0.48 -8.45
CA MET A 1 -1.79 -1.29 -8.47
C MET A 1 -0.93 -0.82 -7.30
N PRO A 2 -0.68 -1.64 -6.29
CA PRO A 2 0.10 -1.24 -5.14
C PRO A 2 1.61 -1.28 -5.39
N SER A 3 2.33 -0.42 -4.67
CA SER A 3 3.78 -0.40 -4.53
C SER A 3 4.13 -0.23 -3.06
N ASP A 4 5.41 -0.21 -2.71
CA ASP A 4 5.86 0.06 -1.34
C ASP A 4 5.52 1.47 -0.84
N LEU A 5 5.14 2.38 -1.75
CA LEU A 5 4.63 3.71 -1.45
C LEU A 5 3.11 3.74 -1.26
N THR A 6 2.42 2.64 -1.55
CA THR A 6 0.97 2.52 -1.38
C THR A 6 0.65 2.30 0.08
N CYS A 7 0.11 3.32 0.73
CA CYS A 7 -0.10 3.35 2.18
C CYS A 7 -1.51 3.83 2.56
N SER A 8 -1.86 3.60 3.82
CA SER A 8 -2.96 4.26 4.53
C SER A 8 -4.30 4.17 3.77
N ALA A 9 -4.83 5.27 3.24
CA ALA A 9 -6.12 5.31 2.57
C ALA A 9 -6.23 4.31 1.40
N SER A 10 -5.17 4.12 0.63
CA SER A 10 -5.14 3.14 -0.47
C SER A 10 -5.25 1.71 0.06
N GLU A 11 -4.61 1.41 1.18
CA GLU A 11 -4.72 0.11 1.84
C GLU A 11 -6.09 -0.09 2.48
N GLN A 12 -6.72 0.99 2.98
CA GLN A 12 -8.10 0.94 3.47
C GLN A 12 -9.09 0.56 2.36
N VAL A 13 -8.87 1.04 1.13
CA VAL A 13 -9.68 0.62 -0.03
C VAL A 13 -9.53 -0.89 -0.26
N ILE A 14 -8.31 -1.40 -0.27
CA ILE A 14 -8.05 -2.84 -0.44
C ILE A 14 -8.73 -3.64 0.67
N ASN A 15 -8.52 -3.24 1.94
CA ASN A 15 -9.08 -3.91 3.10
C ASN A 15 -10.62 -3.85 3.13
N GLY A 16 -11.17 -2.68 2.84
CA GLY A 16 -12.62 -2.47 2.81
C GLY A 16 -13.32 -3.34 1.75
N LEU A 17 -12.77 -3.40 0.54
CA LEU A 17 -13.31 -4.22 -0.54
C LEU A 17 -13.23 -5.72 -0.21
N LYS A 18 -12.12 -6.19 0.38
CA LYS A 18 -11.98 -7.56 0.88
C LYS A 18 -13.01 -7.85 1.98
N GLY A 19 -13.17 -6.93 2.93
CA GLY A 19 -14.18 -7.02 3.98
C GLY A 19 -15.60 -7.10 3.43
N ALA A 20 -15.90 -6.39 2.35
CA ALA A 20 -17.19 -6.46 1.64
C ALA A 20 -17.39 -7.78 0.86
N GLY A 21 -16.43 -8.70 0.89
CA GLY A 21 -16.52 -10.00 0.22
C GLY A 21 -16.19 -9.94 -1.27
N LEU A 22 -15.61 -8.84 -1.76
CA LEU A 22 -15.19 -8.74 -3.14
C LEU A 22 -13.87 -9.47 -3.35
N ASN A 23 -13.71 -10.10 -4.53
CA ASN A 23 -12.44 -10.67 -4.94
C ASN A 23 -11.54 -9.53 -5.43
N VAL A 24 -10.57 -9.15 -4.60
CA VAL A 24 -9.63 -8.05 -4.90
C VAL A 24 -8.32 -8.62 -5.41
N VAL A 25 -8.03 -8.40 -6.69
CA VAL A 25 -6.76 -8.77 -7.31
C VAL A 25 -5.83 -7.56 -7.26
N THR A 26 -4.72 -7.70 -6.54
CA THR A 26 -3.68 -6.67 -6.43
C THR A 26 -2.50 -7.03 -7.33
N ILE A 27 -2.06 -6.07 -8.16
CA ILE A 27 -0.99 -6.28 -9.15
C ILE A 27 0.09 -5.23 -8.89
N GLY A 28 1.33 -5.63 -8.78
CA GLY A 28 2.45 -4.75 -8.47
C GLY A 28 3.32 -5.31 -7.35
N GLU A 29 3.59 -4.50 -6.35
CA GLU A 29 4.42 -4.85 -5.19
C GLU A 29 3.61 -4.85 -3.90
N ALA A 30 4.23 -5.27 -2.80
CA ALA A 30 3.61 -5.21 -1.48
C ALA A 30 3.40 -3.75 -1.06
N SER A 31 2.26 -3.47 -0.43
CA SER A 31 1.99 -2.14 0.13
C SER A 31 2.76 -1.90 1.45
N CYS A 32 2.76 -0.68 1.94
CA CYS A 32 3.65 -0.27 3.04
C CYS A 32 3.23 -0.74 4.44
N GLY A 33 1.96 -1.02 4.66
CA GLY A 33 1.47 -1.49 5.96
C GLY A 33 1.17 -0.40 6.97
N LYS A 34 0.24 0.51 6.66
CA LYS A 34 -0.18 1.58 7.58
C LYS A 34 -1.67 1.50 7.91
N PRO A 35 -2.10 0.57 8.81
CA PRO A 35 -3.50 0.44 9.22
C PRO A 35 -3.94 1.50 10.24
N VAL A 36 -3.16 2.52 10.47
CA VAL A 36 -3.39 3.51 11.54
C VAL A 36 -3.56 4.91 11.00
N GLY A 37 -4.24 5.74 11.78
CA GLY A 37 -4.44 7.14 11.47
C GLY A 37 -4.45 8.02 12.71
N PHE A 38 -4.70 9.32 12.50
CA PHE A 38 -4.73 10.30 13.57
C PHE A 38 -5.80 11.37 13.30
N VAL A 39 -6.36 11.86 14.38
CA VAL A 39 -7.20 13.08 14.37
C VAL A 39 -6.34 14.22 14.90
N PRO A 40 -6.07 15.26 14.09
CA PRO A 40 -5.27 16.39 14.54
C PRO A 40 -5.96 17.14 15.68
N VAL A 41 -5.20 17.50 16.70
CA VAL A 41 -5.67 18.33 17.83
C VAL A 41 -4.81 19.59 17.94
N SER A 42 -5.45 20.75 17.94
CA SER A 42 -4.76 22.03 18.07
C SER A 42 -4.82 22.56 19.50
N SER A 43 -3.67 22.93 20.04
CA SER A 43 -3.54 23.56 21.35
C SER A 43 -2.35 24.52 21.37
N CYS A 44 -2.48 25.68 22.02
CA CYS A 44 -1.42 26.68 22.15
C CYS A 44 -0.76 27.07 20.80
N ALA A 45 -1.58 27.31 19.77
CA ALA A 45 -1.14 27.64 18.40
C ALA A 45 -0.24 26.59 17.75
N ARG A 46 -0.33 25.33 18.20
CA ARG A 46 0.36 24.18 17.62
C ARG A 46 -0.65 23.06 17.33
N THR A 47 -0.40 22.31 16.25
CA THR A 47 -1.22 21.15 15.92
C THR A 47 -0.42 19.87 16.16
N TYR A 48 -1.04 18.95 16.86
CA TYR A 48 -0.49 17.65 17.22
C TYR A 48 -1.23 16.57 16.43
N SER A 49 -0.45 15.72 15.75
CA SER A 49 -0.96 14.60 14.96
C SER A 49 -0.37 13.30 15.53
N VAL A 50 -0.99 12.80 16.58
CA VAL A 50 -0.59 11.54 17.24
C VAL A 50 -1.49 10.42 16.74
N VAL A 51 -0.90 9.28 16.41
CA VAL A 51 -1.66 8.08 16.03
C VAL A 51 -2.61 7.71 17.18
N ASN A 52 -3.91 7.70 16.90
CA ASN A 52 -4.95 7.48 17.92
C ASN A 52 -6.08 6.54 17.46
N PHE A 53 -6.03 6.00 16.25
CA PHE A 53 -6.95 4.96 15.81
C PHE A 53 -6.31 3.96 14.86
N GLU A 54 -6.88 2.77 14.78
CA GLU A 54 -6.59 1.74 13.80
C GLU A 54 -7.78 1.59 12.84
N SER A 55 -7.50 1.38 11.56
CA SER A 55 -8.51 1.14 10.53
C SER A 55 -8.84 -0.34 10.44
N VAL A 56 -10.11 -0.66 10.52
CA VAL A 56 -10.62 -2.02 10.30
C VAL A 56 -11.70 -2.01 9.22
N ASN A 57 -11.92 -3.15 8.57
CA ASN A 57 -13.01 -3.32 7.63
C ASN A 57 -14.32 -3.73 8.37
N GLN A 58 -15.40 -3.95 7.62
CA GLN A 58 -16.71 -4.32 8.19
C GLN A 58 -16.73 -5.68 8.92
N ARG A 59 -15.69 -6.50 8.76
CA ARG A 59 -15.50 -7.78 9.47
C ARG A 59 -14.60 -7.62 10.70
N ASN A 60 -14.24 -6.37 11.04
CA ASN A 60 -13.31 -6.04 12.10
C ASN A 60 -11.88 -6.58 11.86
N GLU A 61 -11.49 -6.74 10.59
CA GLU A 61 -10.15 -7.14 10.18
C GLU A 61 -9.31 -5.89 9.90
N GLY A 62 -8.17 -5.82 10.55
CA GLY A 62 -7.17 -4.75 10.46
C GLY A 62 -5.77 -5.32 10.61
N ARG A 63 -4.85 -4.56 11.24
CA ARG A 63 -3.50 -4.99 11.61
C ARG A 63 -2.60 -5.40 10.44
N TYR A 64 -2.86 -4.86 9.24
CA TYR A 64 -2.01 -5.12 8.07
C TYR A 64 -0.70 -4.32 8.11
N PHE A 65 0.02 -4.39 9.24
CA PHE A 65 1.28 -3.67 9.44
C PHE A 65 2.41 -4.11 8.50
N ASP A 66 2.29 -5.29 7.92
CA ASP A 66 3.23 -5.80 6.91
C ASP A 66 2.78 -5.47 5.47
N GLY A 67 1.68 -4.71 5.34
CA GLY A 67 1.05 -4.40 4.07
C GLY A 67 0.29 -5.57 3.45
N PHE A 68 -0.19 -5.35 2.22
CA PHE A 68 -0.84 -6.38 1.41
C PHE A 68 0.15 -6.88 0.38
N ALA A 69 0.43 -8.18 0.42
CA ALA A 69 1.16 -8.84 -0.65
C ALA A 69 0.35 -8.77 -1.96
N PRO A 70 0.98 -8.54 -3.11
CA PRO A 70 0.28 -8.53 -4.39
C PRO A 70 -0.20 -9.95 -4.75
N THR A 71 -1.36 -10.02 -5.40
CA THR A 71 -1.84 -11.26 -6.03
C THR A 71 -0.95 -11.63 -7.19
N CYS A 72 -0.60 -10.64 -8.03
CA CYS A 72 0.36 -10.79 -9.12
C CYS A 72 1.54 -9.85 -8.86
N ALA A 73 2.71 -10.41 -8.54
CA ALA A 73 3.91 -9.64 -8.30
C ALA A 73 4.53 -9.19 -9.64
N VAL A 74 4.45 -7.91 -9.94
CA VAL A 74 4.98 -7.31 -11.17
C VAL A 74 5.76 -6.06 -10.79
N ALA A 75 7.01 -5.97 -11.21
CA ALA A 75 7.82 -4.77 -10.98
C ALA A 75 7.35 -3.62 -11.88
N GLU A 76 7.38 -2.42 -11.34
CA GLU A 76 7.12 -1.19 -12.09
C GLU A 76 8.32 -0.89 -13.00
N ASP A 77 8.05 -0.42 -14.21
CA ASP A 77 9.06 0.03 -15.17
C ASP A 77 8.87 1.52 -15.47
N PHE A 78 9.69 2.33 -14.86
CA PHE A 78 9.65 3.80 -15.04
C PHE A 78 10.22 4.28 -16.38
N SER A 79 10.79 3.39 -17.19
CA SER A 79 11.29 3.75 -18.52
C SER A 79 10.18 3.84 -19.57
N VAL A 80 8.99 3.35 -19.25
CA VAL A 80 7.81 3.36 -20.13
C VAL A 80 6.72 4.26 -19.57
N ALA A 81 5.85 4.76 -20.44
CA ALA A 81 4.71 5.57 -20.02
C ALA A 81 3.71 4.73 -19.22
N GLN A 82 3.37 5.17 -18.02
CA GLN A 82 2.38 4.53 -17.17
C GLN A 82 1.01 4.46 -17.88
N GLY A 83 0.36 3.30 -17.77
CA GLY A 83 -0.93 3.04 -18.42
C GLY A 83 -0.83 2.83 -19.93
N GLY A 84 0.37 2.91 -20.50
CA GLY A 84 0.63 2.64 -21.91
C GLY A 84 0.60 1.14 -22.25
N ASN A 85 0.68 0.83 -23.56
CA ASN A 85 0.68 -0.57 -24.01
C ASN A 85 1.96 -1.34 -23.62
N ALA A 86 3.06 -0.62 -23.36
CA ALA A 86 4.33 -1.19 -22.92
C ALA A 86 4.44 -1.32 -21.38
N ASP A 87 3.49 -0.75 -20.64
CA ASP A 87 3.48 -0.80 -19.18
C ASP A 87 3.23 -2.23 -18.69
N PRO A 88 4.19 -2.85 -17.96
CA PRO A 88 4.07 -4.22 -17.48
C PRO A 88 2.91 -4.41 -16.50
N LEU A 89 2.61 -3.39 -15.69
CA LEU A 89 1.49 -3.44 -14.75
C LEU A 89 0.16 -3.44 -15.48
N MET A 90 0.02 -2.62 -16.53
CA MET A 90 -1.18 -2.56 -17.35
C MET A 90 -1.38 -3.86 -18.14
N ALA A 91 -0.32 -4.41 -18.69
CA ALA A 91 -0.36 -5.69 -19.39
C ALA A 91 -0.80 -6.83 -18.46
N ALA A 92 -0.26 -6.86 -17.24
CA ALA A 92 -0.65 -7.82 -16.21
C ALA A 92 -2.12 -7.65 -15.78
N ALA A 93 -2.58 -6.40 -15.62
CA ALA A 93 -3.95 -6.11 -15.25
C ALA A 93 -4.96 -6.55 -16.32
N LYS A 94 -4.67 -6.29 -17.59
CA LYS A 94 -5.49 -6.77 -18.72
C LYS A 94 -5.56 -8.30 -18.72
N ARG A 95 -4.42 -8.98 -18.59
CA ARG A 95 -4.37 -10.43 -18.55
C ARG A 95 -5.17 -11.01 -17.39
N ALA A 96 -5.01 -10.44 -16.18
CA ALA A 96 -5.76 -10.88 -15.01
C ALA A 96 -7.27 -10.67 -15.19
N ALA A 97 -7.69 -9.55 -15.81
CA ALA A 97 -9.09 -9.28 -16.10
C ALA A 97 -9.67 -10.23 -17.15
N ASP A 98 -8.91 -10.57 -18.20
CA ASP A 98 -9.38 -11.38 -19.31
C ASP A 98 -9.39 -12.88 -18.99
N SER A 99 -8.40 -13.37 -18.25
CA SER A 99 -8.19 -14.80 -18.00
C SER A 99 -8.36 -15.22 -16.54
N GLY A 100 -8.42 -14.28 -15.60
CA GLY A 100 -8.40 -14.55 -14.17
C GLY A 100 -7.05 -15.05 -13.64
N LEU A 101 -5.99 -14.98 -14.46
CA LEU A 101 -4.68 -15.52 -14.14
C LEU A 101 -3.61 -14.43 -14.12
N CYS A 102 -2.66 -14.55 -13.20
CA CYS A 102 -1.44 -13.76 -13.24
C CYS A 102 -0.58 -14.13 -14.47
N PRO A 103 0.28 -13.22 -14.94
CA PRO A 103 1.35 -13.58 -15.86
C PRO A 103 2.22 -14.69 -15.27
N ALA A 104 2.77 -15.56 -16.12
CA ALA A 104 3.63 -16.66 -15.66
C ALA A 104 4.83 -16.14 -14.85
N GLY A 105 5.14 -16.77 -13.72
CA GLY A 105 6.25 -16.39 -12.83
C GLY A 105 5.97 -15.17 -11.95
N THR A 106 4.73 -14.65 -11.92
CA THR A 106 4.36 -13.45 -11.14
C THR A 106 3.35 -13.74 -10.03
N SER A 107 2.98 -15.00 -9.79
CA SER A 107 2.11 -15.35 -8.68
C SER A 107 2.83 -15.17 -7.34
N SER A 108 2.10 -14.78 -6.30
CA SER A 108 2.65 -14.63 -4.95
C SER A 108 3.24 -15.93 -4.39
N ALA A 109 2.81 -17.09 -4.92
CA ALA A 109 3.34 -18.40 -4.55
C ALA A 109 4.76 -18.65 -5.11
N ASP A 110 5.14 -18.01 -6.22
CA ASP A 110 6.43 -18.21 -6.88
C ASP A 110 7.52 -17.24 -6.39
N ARG A 111 7.14 -16.19 -5.66
CA ARG A 111 8.05 -15.25 -5.04
C ARG A 111 7.79 -15.13 -3.55
N ALA A 112 8.32 -16.07 -2.78
CA ALA A 112 8.64 -15.79 -1.39
C ALA A 112 9.74 -14.72 -1.38
N PHE A 113 9.36 -13.42 -1.37
CA PHE A 113 10.30 -12.39 -0.96
C PHE A 113 10.61 -12.65 0.50
N PRO A 114 11.89 -12.83 0.90
CA PRO A 114 12.22 -12.90 2.29
C PRO A 114 11.93 -11.52 2.89
N LEU A 115 10.81 -11.39 3.59
CA LEU A 115 10.45 -10.22 4.40
C LEU A 115 11.58 -9.82 5.37
N ALA A 116 12.49 -10.74 5.69
CA ALA A 116 13.69 -10.50 6.48
C ALA A 116 14.72 -9.59 5.81
N ALA A 117 14.82 -9.56 4.48
CA ALA A 117 15.83 -8.75 3.77
C ALA A 117 15.48 -7.25 3.76
N ARG A 118 14.22 -6.88 3.92
CA ARG A 118 13.80 -5.47 4.01
C ARG A 118 14.04 -4.85 5.39
N ARG A 119 14.19 -5.64 6.43
CA ARG A 119 14.39 -5.16 7.80
C ARG A 119 15.84 -4.89 8.19
N THR A 120 16.84 -5.26 7.39
CA THR A 120 18.24 -5.08 7.73
C THR A 120 18.83 -3.70 7.43
N GLY A 121 18.05 -2.78 6.89
CA GLY A 121 18.50 -1.42 6.56
C GLY A 121 17.76 -0.28 7.26
N GLY A 122 16.72 -0.54 8.03
CA GLY A 122 15.95 0.50 8.72
C GLY A 122 15.85 0.17 10.20
N GLY A 123 16.70 0.80 11.04
CA GLY A 123 16.36 1.00 12.44
C GLY A 123 15.00 1.67 12.55
N PRO A 124 14.35 1.70 13.74
CA PRO A 124 13.07 2.36 13.90
C PRO A 124 13.20 3.77 13.34
N ARG A 125 12.50 4.04 12.24
CA ARG A 125 12.42 5.40 11.72
C ARG A 125 11.87 6.24 12.84
N SER A 126 12.70 7.13 13.36
CA SER A 126 12.28 8.13 14.32
C SER A 126 11.07 8.84 13.69
N LEU A 127 9.94 8.83 14.37
CA LEU A 127 8.74 9.55 13.97
C LEU A 127 8.97 11.08 13.92
N ASN A 128 10.19 11.53 14.19
CA ASN A 128 10.61 12.93 14.20
C ASN A 128 11.37 13.38 12.96
N GLU A 129 11.65 12.53 11.97
CA GLU A 129 12.20 13.03 10.71
C GLU A 129 11.05 13.52 9.84
N GLY A 130 10.84 14.79 9.98
CA GLY A 130 10.13 15.77 9.21
C GLY A 130 9.47 15.30 7.92
N ASP A 131 8.23 14.88 8.01
CA ASP A 131 7.31 15.10 6.91
C ASP A 131 6.99 16.60 6.87
N SER A 132 7.88 17.35 6.26
CA SER A 132 7.61 18.71 5.81
C SER A 132 6.69 18.61 4.59
N SER A 133 5.45 18.21 4.81
CA SER A 133 4.41 18.43 3.82
C SER A 133 4.24 19.94 3.65
N PRO A 134 4.58 20.52 2.49
CA PRO A 134 4.30 21.92 2.20
C PRO A 134 2.79 22.03 1.95
N GLY A 135 2.02 22.48 2.93
CA GLY A 135 0.61 22.67 2.67
C GLY A 135 -0.30 23.03 3.83
N MET A 136 0.19 23.47 4.97
CA MET A 136 -0.67 24.20 5.90
C MET A 136 -0.27 25.67 5.97
N ILE A 137 -0.95 26.48 5.20
CA ILE A 137 -0.92 27.95 5.32
C ILE A 137 -1.70 28.28 6.59
N PRO A 138 -1.11 28.94 7.60
CA PRO A 138 -1.87 29.44 8.74
C PRO A 138 -2.74 30.61 8.29
N ARG A 139 -4.01 30.54 8.64
CA ARG A 139 -4.89 31.72 8.68
C ARG A 139 -4.76 32.41 10.04
#